data_022b41be2af32c9bad54159d8a0aa411
#
_entry.id   022b41be2af32c9bad54159d8a0aa411
#
_cell.length_a   1.000
_cell.length_b   1.000
_cell.length_c   1.000
_cell.angle_alpha   90.00
_cell.angle_beta   90.00
_cell.angle_gamma   90.00
#
_symmetry.space_group_name_H-M   'P 1'
#
loop_
_entity.id
_entity.type
_entity.pdbx_description
1 polymer ?
#
loop_
_entity_poly.entity_id
_entity_poly.type
_entity_poly.pdbx_seq_one_letter_code
_entity_poly.pdbx_strand_id
1 'polypeptide(L)'
;MKIARGMRSGARDVGQDVEKVADTGVLYTRDMTATATLAPVFSNILEMIGNTPMLELKRFNVGPCRLFVKMECLNPGNSIKDRIAVTMIDAAEKSGKLRAGGRIVEATAGNTGLALALIAGQKGYRLTVVMPDKMSDEKISHLRAMGAEVILTRSDVAKGHPEYYQDIAERIAREDPDAFFVNQFANPANVQAHYETTAPEIWAQLDGKIDAFVAGVGSGGTVSGMGRYFKERNPACEIVLADPVGSILAPLVNEKKTVAPGSWLVEGIGEDFIPSILDMTLIDKAYAITDAESFEVARELLKLEGVLAGSSVGTLLAAALKYCREQTTPKIVVTLICDNGAKYLSKMFNDFWMVDNGFIARPTYGDIRDLIARRHLEREDFCLTPSVPIAQAIKRMRMYSVSQMAVLDEHDHVVGILDESDVLLALVRDRDCSRSPVRDFMSSRVETVKPTASVQDLIPVFRADRVAVVADAKHFYGLITRIDLINYLRKQL
;
A
#
# COMPACT_ATOMS: atom_id res chain seq x y z
N MET A 1 -44.40 -14.18 28.03
CA MET A 1 -44.20 -14.68 29.40
C MET A 1 -42.78 -15.25 29.48
N LYS A 2 -41.96 -14.56 30.27
CA LYS A 2 -40.69 -14.91 30.89
C LYS A 2 -39.92 -16.15 30.39
N ILE A 3 -38.72 -15.95 29.80
CA ILE A 3 -37.46 -16.48 30.34
C ILE A 3 -36.35 -15.49 29.93
N ALA A 4 -35.93 -14.67 30.90
CA ALA A 4 -34.66 -14.00 30.95
C ALA A 4 -33.93 -14.52 32.17
N ARG A 5 -32.69 -14.95 32.01
CA ARG A 5 -31.59 -14.84 32.97
C ARG A 5 -30.51 -15.88 32.67
N GLY A 6 -29.33 -15.31 32.41
CA GLY A 6 -28.14 -15.74 33.11
C GLY A 6 -26.99 -16.15 32.23
N MET A 7 -26.20 -15.21 31.73
CA MET A 7 -24.76 -15.41 31.56
C MET A 7 -24.07 -14.05 31.71
N ARG A 8 -23.66 -13.77 32.95
CA ARG A 8 -22.58 -12.82 33.25
C ARG A 8 -21.30 -13.63 33.38
N SER A 9 -20.28 -13.28 32.65
CA SER A 9 -18.93 -13.13 33.22
C SER A 9 -17.88 -12.98 32.09
N GLY A 10 -16.97 -12.04 32.28
CA GLY A 10 -15.62 -12.06 31.65
C GLY A 10 -15.37 -11.05 30.56
N ALA A 11 -16.00 -9.88 30.57
CA ALA A 11 -15.38 -8.72 29.88
C ALA A 11 -14.34 -8.12 30.84
N ARG A 12 -13.06 -8.34 30.57
CA ARG A 12 -12.01 -7.55 31.20
C ARG A 12 -12.05 -6.15 30.63
N ASP A 13 -12.10 -5.21 31.56
CA ASP A 13 -12.14 -3.78 31.46
C ASP A 13 -10.97 -3.25 30.59
N VAL A 14 -11.25 -2.91 29.34
CA VAL A 14 -10.40 -2.10 28.44
C VAL A 14 -10.91 -0.65 28.47
N GLY A 15 -11.47 -0.25 29.60
CA GLY A 15 -12.21 0.99 29.78
C GLY A 15 -11.49 2.10 30.53
N GLN A 16 -10.15 2.20 30.55
CA GLN A 16 -9.48 3.29 31.26
C GLN A 16 -8.63 4.25 30.42
N ASP A 17 -8.46 4.02 29.11
CA ASP A 17 -7.72 4.95 28.23
C ASP A 17 -8.57 5.72 27.21
N VAL A 18 -9.90 5.64 27.29
CA VAL A 18 -10.81 6.34 26.35
C VAL A 18 -11.38 7.64 26.96
N GLU A 19 -11.06 7.98 28.19
CA GLU A 19 -11.69 9.12 28.89
C GLU A 19 -10.99 10.49 28.73
N LYS A 20 -10.15 10.70 27.72
CA LYS A 20 -9.57 12.04 27.44
C LYS A 20 -9.74 12.54 25.99
N VAL A 21 -10.65 11.99 25.23
CA VAL A 21 -11.11 12.55 23.95
C VAL A 21 -12.62 12.82 24.04
N ALA A 22 -13.02 13.53 25.08
CA ALA A 22 -14.36 14.02 25.18
C ALA A 22 -14.31 15.56 25.04
N ASP A 23 -15.20 16.02 24.18
CA ASP A 23 -15.70 17.38 24.11
C ASP A 23 -14.96 18.39 23.23
N THR A 24 -14.79 18.06 21.95
CA THR A 24 -14.99 19.02 20.90
C THR A 24 -16.20 18.58 20.07
N GLY A 25 -17.37 18.83 20.57
CA GLY A 25 -18.63 18.67 19.85
C GLY A 25 -18.68 19.62 18.65
N VAL A 26 -17.93 19.33 17.62
CA VAL A 26 -18.14 19.91 16.29
C VAL A 26 -19.34 19.17 15.70
N LEU A 27 -20.54 19.65 16.00
CA LEU A 27 -21.73 19.34 15.23
C LEU A 27 -21.43 19.77 13.78
N TYR A 28 -21.19 18.80 12.89
CA TYR A 28 -21.18 19.02 11.45
C TYR A 28 -22.60 19.32 10.98
N THR A 29 -23.10 20.51 11.30
CA THR A 29 -24.26 21.05 10.61
C THR A 29 -23.78 21.56 9.26
N ARG A 30 -23.87 20.70 8.23
CA ARG A 30 -23.80 21.19 6.86
C ARG A 30 -25.01 22.12 6.70
N ASP A 31 -24.75 23.41 6.53
CA ASP A 31 -25.81 24.34 6.17
C ASP A 31 -26.32 23.95 4.77
N MET A 32 -27.41 23.19 4.73
CA MET A 32 -28.05 22.70 3.51
C MET A 32 -28.76 23.84 2.73
N THR A 33 -28.73 25.07 3.27
CA THR A 33 -29.38 26.25 2.63
C THR A 33 -28.40 27.00 1.74
N ALA A 34 -27.08 26.78 1.84
CA ALA A 34 -26.16 27.32 0.85
C ALA A 34 -26.43 26.58 -0.48
N THR A 35 -26.78 27.35 -1.51
CA THR A 35 -26.86 26.88 -2.90
C THR A 35 -25.54 26.28 -3.29
N ALA A 36 -25.37 24.96 -3.00
CA ALA A 36 -24.21 24.22 -3.40
C ALA A 36 -24.18 24.24 -4.93
N THR A 37 -23.17 24.85 -5.52
CA THR A 37 -22.92 24.72 -6.95
C THR A 37 -22.79 23.22 -7.21
N LEU A 38 -23.71 22.64 -7.97
CA LEU A 38 -23.68 21.25 -8.36
C LEU A 38 -22.39 21.00 -9.12
N ALA A 39 -21.80 19.82 -8.89
CA ALA A 39 -20.65 19.39 -9.68
C ALA A 39 -21.03 19.36 -11.17
N PRO A 40 -20.13 19.76 -12.09
CA PRO A 40 -20.41 19.71 -13.51
C PRO A 40 -20.66 18.29 -13.99
N VAL A 41 -21.44 18.16 -15.07
CA VAL A 41 -21.60 16.91 -15.82
C VAL A 41 -20.49 16.85 -16.86
N PHE A 42 -19.65 15.83 -16.80
CA PHE A 42 -18.54 15.61 -17.72
C PHE A 42 -18.96 14.66 -18.86
N SER A 43 -18.41 14.86 -20.03
CA SER A 43 -18.63 14.00 -21.20
C SER A 43 -17.57 12.89 -21.32
N ASN A 44 -16.41 13.08 -20.70
CA ASN A 44 -15.28 12.17 -20.72
C ASN A 44 -14.62 12.12 -19.33
N ILE A 45 -14.19 10.94 -18.92
CA ILE A 45 -13.54 10.73 -17.63
C ILE A 45 -12.24 11.55 -17.47
N LEU A 46 -11.54 11.87 -18.57
CA LEU A 46 -10.31 12.67 -18.54
C LEU A 46 -10.57 14.13 -18.13
N GLU A 47 -11.77 14.66 -18.38
CA GLU A 47 -12.18 16.00 -17.94
C GLU A 47 -12.32 16.13 -16.42
N MET A 48 -12.40 14.98 -15.71
CA MET A 48 -12.46 14.92 -14.25
C MET A 48 -11.08 14.97 -13.59
N ILE A 49 -9.99 14.93 -14.39
CA ILE A 49 -8.64 15.00 -13.85
C ILE A 49 -8.35 16.42 -13.37
N GLY A 50 -7.88 16.54 -12.13
CA GLY A 50 -7.62 17.83 -11.51
C GLY A 50 -8.81 18.40 -10.74
N ASN A 51 -8.74 19.69 -10.40
CA ASN A 51 -9.71 20.39 -9.56
C ASN A 51 -10.06 19.61 -8.27
N THR A 52 -9.08 18.91 -7.72
CA THR A 52 -9.26 18.10 -6.52
C THR A 52 -9.48 18.98 -5.29
N PRO A 53 -10.28 18.56 -4.32
CA PRO A 53 -10.49 19.33 -3.10
C PRO A 53 -9.25 19.36 -2.21
N MET A 54 -9.26 20.28 -1.24
CA MET A 54 -8.33 20.31 -0.11
C MET A 54 -9.07 20.01 1.19
N LEU A 55 -8.37 19.37 2.12
CA LEU A 55 -8.84 19.09 3.47
C LEU A 55 -7.87 19.70 4.48
N GLU A 56 -8.38 20.42 5.49
CA GLU A 56 -7.60 20.84 6.65
C GLU A 56 -7.61 19.72 7.68
N LEU A 57 -6.45 19.25 8.10
CA LEU A 57 -6.32 18.22 9.15
C LEU A 57 -6.45 18.88 10.52
N LYS A 58 -7.50 18.52 11.25
CA LYS A 58 -7.83 19.16 12.55
C LYS A 58 -7.61 18.24 13.74
N ARG A 59 -7.46 16.94 13.51
CA ARG A 59 -7.33 15.95 14.59
C ARG A 59 -5.89 15.57 14.90
N PHE A 60 -4.95 16.02 14.08
CA PHE A 60 -3.52 15.87 14.35
C PHE A 60 -2.99 17.04 15.17
N ASN A 61 -2.00 16.75 16.04
CA ASN A 61 -1.23 17.81 16.68
C ASN A 61 -0.26 18.43 15.68
N VAL A 62 -0.59 19.59 15.16
CA VAL A 62 0.19 20.35 14.17
C VAL A 62 0.89 21.57 14.79
N GLY A 63 1.04 21.63 16.14
CA GLY A 63 1.62 22.79 16.82
C GLY A 63 0.85 24.09 16.47
N PRO A 64 1.57 25.21 16.19
CA PRO A 64 0.93 26.48 15.84
C PRO A 64 0.41 26.55 14.40
N CYS A 65 0.72 25.53 13.56
CA CYS A 65 0.43 25.57 12.13
C CYS A 65 -1.02 25.21 11.81
N ARG A 66 -1.42 25.52 10.57
CA ARG A 66 -2.57 24.90 9.89
C ARG A 66 -2.04 23.99 8.80
N LEU A 67 -2.43 22.71 8.82
CA LEU A 67 -1.97 21.73 7.87
C LEU A 67 -3.09 21.32 6.92
N PHE A 68 -2.83 21.48 5.62
CA PHE A 68 -3.76 21.15 4.56
C PHE A 68 -3.23 20.02 3.69
N VAL A 69 -4.13 19.17 3.21
CA VAL A 69 -3.81 18.11 2.27
C VAL A 69 -4.61 18.26 0.98
N LYS A 70 -3.93 18.24 -0.14
CA LYS A 70 -4.55 18.24 -1.48
C LYS A 70 -4.92 16.80 -1.85
N MET A 71 -6.21 16.55 -2.10
CA MET A 71 -6.77 15.21 -2.23
C MET A 71 -6.58 14.64 -3.64
N GLU A 72 -5.33 14.40 -4.04
CA GLU A 72 -5.00 13.86 -5.37
C GLU A 72 -5.43 12.39 -5.57
N CYS A 73 -5.75 11.67 -4.49
CA CYS A 73 -6.39 10.37 -4.53
C CYS A 73 -7.80 10.38 -5.14
N LEU A 74 -8.41 11.56 -5.32
CA LEU A 74 -9.74 11.74 -5.90
C LEU A 74 -9.73 11.98 -7.41
N ASN A 75 -8.56 12.00 -8.05
CA ASN A 75 -8.50 11.88 -9.50
C ASN A 75 -9.11 10.55 -9.97
N PRO A 76 -9.65 10.45 -11.19
CA PRO A 76 -10.36 9.26 -11.68
C PRO A 76 -9.51 7.95 -11.64
N GLY A 77 -8.19 8.03 -11.88
CA GLY A 77 -7.25 6.90 -11.73
C GLY A 77 -6.77 6.71 -10.29
N ASN A 78 -7.36 7.43 -9.33
CA ASN A 78 -7.07 7.39 -7.91
C ASN A 78 -5.63 7.80 -7.53
N SER A 79 -5.02 8.70 -8.29
CA SER A 79 -3.70 9.25 -7.93
C SER A 79 -3.33 10.55 -8.63
N ILE A 80 -2.32 11.22 -8.09
CA ILE A 80 -1.69 12.42 -8.69
C ILE A 80 -1.11 12.15 -10.09
N LYS A 81 -0.88 10.88 -10.44
CA LYS A 81 -0.26 10.50 -11.72
C LYS A 81 -1.18 10.71 -12.92
N ASP A 82 -2.49 10.83 -12.71
CA ASP A 82 -3.43 11.15 -13.79
C ASP A 82 -3.07 12.47 -14.45
N ARG A 83 -2.64 13.48 -13.68
CA ARG A 83 -2.25 14.79 -14.19
C ARG A 83 -1.04 14.73 -15.12
N ILE A 84 0.02 14.06 -14.66
CA ILE A 84 1.24 13.95 -15.48
C ILE A 84 1.01 13.10 -16.73
N ALA A 85 0.22 12.03 -16.59
CA ALA A 85 -0.06 11.14 -17.71
C ALA A 85 -0.81 11.85 -18.84
N VAL A 86 -1.88 12.60 -18.54
CA VAL A 86 -2.61 13.35 -19.56
C VAL A 86 -1.71 14.40 -20.21
N THR A 87 -0.94 15.14 -19.42
CA THR A 87 -0.06 16.21 -19.96
C THR A 87 1.07 15.65 -20.82
N MET A 88 1.70 14.52 -20.41
CA MET A 88 2.76 13.89 -21.21
C MET A 88 2.25 13.31 -22.53
N ILE A 89 1.05 12.73 -22.53
CA ILE A 89 0.43 12.19 -23.75
C ILE A 89 -0.01 13.34 -24.68
N ASP A 90 -0.66 14.37 -24.15
CA ASP A 90 -1.03 15.55 -24.97
C ASP A 90 0.19 16.25 -25.59
N ALA A 91 1.29 16.36 -24.86
CA ALA A 91 2.55 16.89 -25.40
C ALA A 91 3.13 16.01 -26.51
N ALA A 92 3.05 14.69 -26.35
CA ALA A 92 3.51 13.73 -27.36
C ALA A 92 2.67 13.78 -28.64
N GLU A 93 1.35 13.91 -28.52
CA GLU A 93 0.42 14.11 -29.63
C GLU A 93 0.72 15.42 -30.37
N LYS A 94 0.79 16.53 -29.64
CA LYS A 94 1.09 17.86 -30.20
C LYS A 94 2.43 17.94 -30.93
N SER A 95 3.44 17.21 -30.43
CA SER A 95 4.76 17.15 -31.07
C SER A 95 4.88 16.10 -32.17
N GLY A 96 3.83 15.32 -32.44
CA GLY A 96 3.83 14.25 -33.45
C GLY A 96 4.66 13.00 -33.04
N LYS A 97 5.13 12.93 -31.80
CA LYS A 97 5.85 11.76 -31.26
C LYS A 97 4.95 10.55 -31.01
N LEU A 98 3.66 10.80 -30.71
CA LEU A 98 2.63 9.78 -30.56
C LEU A 98 1.55 10.03 -31.62
N ARG A 99 1.35 9.04 -32.49
CA ARG A 99 0.35 9.08 -33.58
C ARG A 99 -0.94 8.40 -33.12
N ALA A 100 -2.08 8.74 -33.71
CA ALA A 100 -3.34 8.09 -33.44
C ALA A 100 -3.25 6.57 -33.62
N GLY A 101 -3.74 5.80 -32.64
CA GLY A 101 -3.65 4.33 -32.60
C GLY A 101 -2.26 3.76 -32.29
N GLY A 102 -1.27 4.61 -32.02
CA GLY A 102 0.09 4.23 -31.65
C GLY A 102 0.19 3.45 -30.35
N ARG A 103 1.40 3.11 -29.95
CA ARG A 103 1.70 2.36 -28.73
C ARG A 103 2.36 3.29 -27.69
N ILE A 104 1.80 3.35 -26.53
CA ILE A 104 2.42 3.97 -25.34
C ILE A 104 3.24 2.90 -24.62
N VAL A 105 4.48 3.21 -24.26
CA VAL A 105 5.37 2.34 -23.48
C VAL A 105 5.83 3.07 -22.25
N GLU A 106 5.77 2.42 -21.09
CA GLU A 106 6.31 2.99 -19.84
C GLU A 106 6.91 1.90 -18.95
N ALA A 107 8.01 2.26 -18.30
CA ALA A 107 8.65 1.47 -17.27
C ALA A 107 8.15 1.92 -15.90
N THR A 108 7.14 1.23 -15.36
CA THR A 108 6.55 1.65 -14.08
C THR A 108 5.89 0.51 -13.34
N ALA A 109 6.03 0.54 -12.04
CA ALA A 109 5.43 -0.44 -11.14
C ALA A 109 4.13 0.04 -10.46
N GLY A 110 3.63 1.22 -10.81
CA GLY A 110 2.61 1.84 -9.97
C GLY A 110 1.58 2.72 -10.69
N ASN A 111 1.26 3.81 -10.02
CA ASN A 111 0.17 4.71 -10.40
C ASN A 111 0.32 5.33 -11.78
N THR A 112 1.54 5.52 -12.27
CA THR A 112 1.76 6.05 -13.64
C THR A 112 1.24 5.09 -14.71
N GLY A 113 1.49 3.78 -14.54
CA GLY A 113 0.93 2.77 -15.46
C GLY A 113 -0.59 2.77 -15.47
N LEU A 114 -1.23 2.88 -14.30
CA LEU A 114 -2.70 2.94 -14.19
C LEU A 114 -3.26 4.21 -14.84
N ALA A 115 -2.62 5.36 -14.62
CA ALA A 115 -3.02 6.62 -15.24
C ALA A 115 -2.87 6.57 -16.78
N LEU A 116 -1.76 6.01 -17.28
CA LEU A 116 -1.57 5.81 -18.72
C LEU A 116 -2.58 4.82 -19.30
N ALA A 117 -2.97 3.78 -18.55
CA ALA A 117 -4.00 2.84 -18.99
C ALA A 117 -5.38 3.51 -19.14
N LEU A 118 -5.72 4.40 -18.20
CA LEU A 118 -6.93 5.21 -18.27
C LEU A 118 -6.94 6.06 -19.55
N ILE A 119 -5.84 6.75 -19.83
CA ILE A 119 -5.74 7.64 -20.99
C ILE A 119 -5.69 6.86 -22.30
N ALA A 120 -4.92 5.76 -22.34
CA ALA A 120 -4.83 4.91 -23.50
C ALA A 120 -6.19 4.34 -23.91
N GLY A 121 -6.96 3.85 -22.94
CA GLY A 121 -8.32 3.35 -23.16
C GLY A 121 -9.26 4.42 -23.71
N GLN A 122 -9.19 5.65 -23.20
CA GLN A 122 -10.05 6.76 -23.64
C GLN A 122 -9.67 7.33 -25.01
N LYS A 123 -8.37 7.37 -25.34
CA LYS A 123 -7.85 7.93 -26.58
C LYS A 123 -7.59 6.91 -27.68
N GLY A 124 -7.83 5.61 -27.42
CA GLY A 124 -7.65 4.53 -28.40
C GLY A 124 -6.20 4.14 -28.68
N TYR A 125 -5.32 4.30 -27.70
CA TYR A 125 -3.92 3.86 -27.77
C TYR A 125 -3.74 2.44 -27.24
N ARG A 126 -2.72 1.73 -27.73
CA ARG A 126 -2.20 0.51 -27.11
C ARG A 126 -1.26 0.92 -25.98
N LEU A 127 -1.27 0.20 -24.86
CA LEU A 127 -0.35 0.44 -23.76
C LEU A 127 0.44 -0.82 -23.43
N THR A 128 1.75 -0.69 -23.36
CA THR A 128 2.67 -1.70 -22.83
C THR A 128 3.34 -1.15 -21.56
N VAL A 129 3.16 -1.84 -20.44
CA VAL A 129 3.81 -1.50 -19.16
C VAL A 129 4.86 -2.56 -18.85
N VAL A 130 6.09 -2.12 -18.65
CA VAL A 130 7.20 -2.99 -18.22
C VAL A 130 7.42 -2.78 -16.73
N MET A 131 7.37 -3.84 -15.94
CA MET A 131 7.45 -3.75 -14.49
C MET A 131 8.20 -4.92 -13.85
N PRO A 132 8.89 -4.71 -12.72
CA PRO A 132 9.56 -5.78 -11.98
C PRO A 132 8.56 -6.80 -11.40
N ASP A 133 8.97 -8.06 -11.35
CA ASP A 133 8.15 -9.20 -10.87
C ASP A 133 7.80 -9.18 -9.36
N LYS A 134 8.49 -8.34 -8.58
CA LYS A 134 8.20 -8.14 -7.14
C LYS A 134 6.93 -7.32 -6.85
N MET A 135 6.24 -6.86 -7.88
CA MET A 135 5.03 -6.05 -7.72
C MET A 135 3.83 -6.89 -7.32
N SER A 136 2.85 -6.25 -6.64
CA SER A 136 1.65 -6.96 -6.18
C SER A 136 0.77 -7.42 -7.34
N ASP A 137 0.14 -8.59 -7.19
CA ASP A 137 -0.79 -9.16 -8.17
C ASP A 137 -1.98 -8.24 -8.43
N GLU A 138 -2.42 -7.46 -7.43
CA GLU A 138 -3.51 -6.50 -7.59
C GLU A 138 -3.18 -5.42 -8.62
N LYS A 139 -1.94 -4.89 -8.62
CA LYS A 139 -1.51 -3.88 -9.59
C LYS A 139 -1.42 -4.46 -11.00
N ILE A 140 -0.85 -5.66 -11.12
CA ILE A 140 -0.76 -6.38 -12.40
C ILE A 140 -2.15 -6.65 -12.95
N SER A 141 -3.04 -7.18 -12.12
CA SER A 141 -4.43 -7.51 -12.49
C SER A 141 -5.21 -6.26 -12.89
N HIS A 142 -5.01 -5.14 -12.18
CA HIS A 142 -5.68 -3.87 -12.49
C HIS A 142 -5.24 -3.35 -13.87
N LEU A 143 -3.93 -3.33 -14.17
CA LEU A 143 -3.42 -2.91 -15.48
C LEU A 143 -3.99 -3.77 -16.61
N ARG A 144 -3.98 -5.10 -16.45
CA ARG A 144 -4.55 -6.04 -17.43
C ARG A 144 -6.05 -5.85 -17.62
N ALA A 145 -6.80 -5.60 -16.53
CA ALA A 145 -8.24 -5.33 -16.60
C ALA A 145 -8.55 -4.05 -17.38
N MET A 146 -7.64 -3.06 -17.37
CA MET A 146 -7.73 -1.83 -18.17
C MET A 146 -7.23 -2.01 -19.61
N GLY A 147 -6.84 -3.23 -20.03
CA GLY A 147 -6.40 -3.54 -21.37
C GLY A 147 -4.91 -3.31 -21.66
N ALA A 148 -4.10 -3.06 -20.65
CA ALA A 148 -2.67 -2.90 -20.83
C ALA A 148 -1.97 -4.26 -21.03
N GLU A 149 -1.01 -4.30 -21.96
CA GLU A 149 -0.02 -5.36 -22.04
C GLU A 149 0.99 -5.17 -20.89
N VAL A 150 1.16 -6.21 -20.05
CA VAL A 150 2.09 -6.15 -18.91
C VAL A 150 3.22 -7.14 -19.12
N ILE A 151 4.44 -6.62 -19.21
CA ILE A 151 5.69 -7.38 -19.31
C ILE A 151 6.35 -7.39 -17.95
N LEU A 152 6.44 -8.57 -17.33
CA LEU A 152 7.15 -8.75 -16.06
C LEU A 152 8.62 -9.03 -16.32
N THR A 153 9.49 -8.37 -15.55
CA THR A 153 10.94 -8.48 -15.65
C THR A 153 11.54 -8.86 -14.30
N ARG A 154 12.79 -9.26 -14.30
CA ARG A 154 13.52 -9.57 -13.07
C ARG A 154 13.69 -8.32 -12.21
N SER A 155 13.44 -8.46 -10.91
CA SER A 155 13.65 -7.40 -9.90
C SER A 155 15.02 -7.44 -9.24
N ASP A 156 15.82 -8.49 -9.50
CA ASP A 156 17.16 -8.72 -8.94
C ASP A 156 18.30 -8.22 -9.83
N VAL A 157 17.97 -7.41 -10.84
CA VAL A 157 18.95 -6.83 -11.79
C VAL A 157 18.98 -5.31 -11.68
N ALA A 158 20.19 -4.72 -11.88
CA ALA A 158 20.40 -3.28 -11.83
C ALA A 158 20.37 -2.65 -13.24
N LYS A 159 20.33 -1.31 -13.30
CA LYS A 159 20.39 -0.52 -14.53
C LYS A 159 21.59 -0.90 -15.39
N GLY A 160 21.38 -1.05 -16.69
CA GLY A 160 22.36 -1.52 -17.66
C GLY A 160 22.34 -3.04 -17.92
N HIS A 161 21.56 -3.79 -17.15
CA HIS A 161 21.32 -5.20 -17.45
C HIS A 161 20.22 -5.33 -18.52
N PRO A 162 20.35 -6.23 -19.53
CA PRO A 162 19.38 -6.35 -20.63
C PRO A 162 17.93 -6.62 -20.20
N GLU A 163 17.75 -7.17 -19.00
CA GLU A 163 16.44 -7.45 -18.38
C GLU A 163 16.01 -6.39 -17.36
N TYR A 164 16.73 -5.27 -17.24
CA TYR A 164 16.30 -4.15 -16.42
C TYR A 164 15.06 -3.48 -17.02
N TYR A 165 14.03 -3.26 -16.23
CA TYR A 165 12.71 -2.87 -16.71
C TYR A 165 12.69 -1.58 -17.54
N GLN A 166 13.51 -0.58 -17.20
CA GLN A 166 13.62 0.66 -17.98
C GLN A 166 14.30 0.44 -19.33
N ASP A 167 15.38 -0.38 -19.36
CA ASP A 167 16.13 -0.67 -20.57
C ASP A 167 15.28 -1.48 -21.56
N ILE A 168 14.40 -2.37 -21.07
CA ILE A 168 13.43 -3.09 -21.88
C ILE A 168 12.40 -2.13 -22.49
N ALA A 169 11.82 -1.22 -21.67
CA ALA A 169 10.83 -0.27 -22.18
C ALA A 169 11.43 0.65 -23.26
N GLU A 170 12.65 1.15 -23.05
CA GLU A 170 13.36 1.96 -24.02
C GLU A 170 13.65 1.17 -25.31
N ARG A 171 14.05 -0.09 -25.20
CA ARG A 171 14.29 -0.97 -26.35
C ARG A 171 13.03 -1.20 -27.15
N ILE A 172 11.89 -1.51 -26.51
CA ILE A 172 10.60 -1.69 -27.19
C ILE A 172 10.24 -0.43 -27.99
N ALA A 173 10.36 0.74 -27.38
CA ALA A 173 10.04 2.00 -28.06
C ALA A 173 11.01 2.34 -29.21
N ARG A 174 12.26 1.90 -29.14
CA ARG A 174 13.23 2.09 -30.22
C ARG A 174 12.99 1.15 -31.39
N GLU A 175 12.53 -0.08 -31.13
CA GLU A 175 12.31 -1.12 -32.15
C GLU A 175 10.92 -0.99 -32.82
N ASP A 176 9.94 -0.37 -32.19
CA ASP A 176 8.60 -0.13 -32.74
C ASP A 176 8.45 1.35 -33.14
N PRO A 177 8.39 1.69 -34.43
CA PRO A 177 8.30 3.08 -34.91
C PRO A 177 7.00 3.78 -34.52
N ASP A 178 5.95 3.03 -34.14
CA ASP A 178 4.68 3.55 -33.65
C ASP A 178 4.62 3.64 -32.13
N ALA A 179 5.70 3.29 -31.42
CA ALA A 179 5.78 3.35 -29.98
C ALA A 179 6.36 4.68 -29.47
N PHE A 180 5.78 5.17 -28.39
CA PHE A 180 6.24 6.32 -27.64
C PHE A 180 6.61 5.91 -26.23
N PHE A 181 7.90 6.03 -25.86
CA PHE A 181 8.36 5.86 -24.48
C PHE A 181 8.08 7.14 -23.70
N VAL A 182 7.21 7.05 -22.69
CA VAL A 182 6.78 8.22 -21.90
C VAL A 182 7.91 8.77 -21.06
N ASN A 183 8.69 7.88 -20.42
CA ASN A 183 9.86 8.18 -19.59
C ASN A 183 9.60 9.29 -18.57
N GLN A 184 8.74 9.01 -17.60
CA GLN A 184 8.34 9.98 -16.59
C GLN A 184 9.49 10.63 -15.81
N PHE A 185 10.64 9.97 -15.72
CA PHE A 185 11.83 10.46 -15.00
C PHE A 185 12.65 11.51 -15.77
N ALA A 186 12.42 11.64 -17.08
CA ALA A 186 13.12 12.57 -17.95
C ALA A 186 12.20 13.45 -18.80
N ASN A 187 10.89 13.27 -18.71
CA ASN A 187 9.92 13.99 -19.52
C ASN A 187 9.57 15.37 -18.88
N PRO A 188 9.91 16.50 -19.51
CA PRO A 188 9.64 17.81 -18.93
C PRO A 188 8.14 18.12 -18.79
N ALA A 189 7.26 17.48 -19.57
CA ALA A 189 5.82 17.64 -19.46
C ALA A 189 5.29 17.15 -18.10
N ASN A 190 6.02 16.29 -17.39
CA ASN A 190 5.72 15.89 -16.01
C ASN A 190 5.81 17.10 -15.05
N VAL A 191 6.89 17.89 -15.15
CA VAL A 191 7.06 19.12 -14.37
C VAL A 191 5.97 20.15 -14.74
N GLN A 192 5.73 20.29 -16.05
CA GLN A 192 4.74 21.23 -16.59
C GLN A 192 3.32 20.93 -16.08
N ALA A 193 2.93 19.66 -15.99
CA ALA A 193 1.64 19.25 -15.47
C ALA A 193 1.36 19.84 -14.07
N HIS A 194 2.33 19.76 -13.17
CA HIS A 194 2.17 20.28 -11.82
C HIS A 194 2.27 21.80 -11.75
N TYR A 195 3.13 22.39 -12.56
CA TYR A 195 3.26 23.85 -12.65
C TYR A 195 2.00 24.52 -13.17
N GLU A 196 1.35 23.93 -14.19
CA GLU A 196 0.16 24.52 -14.85
C GLU A 196 -1.16 24.15 -14.18
N THR A 197 -1.22 23.05 -13.41
CA THR A 197 -2.49 22.59 -12.86
C THR A 197 -2.48 22.48 -11.34
N THR A 198 -1.67 21.60 -10.74
CA THR A 198 -1.73 21.28 -9.32
C THR A 198 -1.39 22.48 -8.44
N ALA A 199 -0.30 23.17 -8.77
CA ALA A 199 0.16 24.31 -7.98
C ALA A 199 -0.79 25.51 -8.07
N PRO A 200 -1.32 25.91 -9.24
CA PRO A 200 -2.34 26.96 -9.35
C PRO A 200 -3.61 26.66 -8.56
N GLU A 201 -4.08 25.41 -8.57
CA GLU A 201 -5.26 25.02 -7.80
C GLU A 201 -5.03 25.22 -6.30
N ILE A 202 -3.90 24.74 -5.76
CA ILE A 202 -3.56 24.90 -4.34
C ILE A 202 -3.43 26.38 -3.99
N TRP A 203 -2.75 27.15 -4.84
CA TRP A 203 -2.56 28.57 -4.65
C TRP A 203 -3.91 29.33 -4.56
N ALA A 204 -4.83 29.03 -5.48
CA ALA A 204 -6.15 29.62 -5.47
C ALA A 204 -7.00 29.17 -4.27
N GLN A 205 -6.95 27.91 -3.90
CA GLN A 205 -7.71 27.35 -2.76
C GLN A 205 -7.28 27.93 -1.40
N LEU A 206 -6.07 28.49 -1.30
CA LEU A 206 -5.53 29.10 -0.08
C LEU A 206 -5.34 30.62 -0.19
N ASP A 207 -5.94 31.27 -1.18
CA ASP A 207 -5.80 32.71 -1.43
C ASP A 207 -4.33 33.17 -1.48
N GLY A 208 -3.46 32.35 -2.05
CA GLY A 208 -2.02 32.60 -2.16
C GLY A 208 -1.22 32.50 -0.85
N LYS A 209 -1.82 32.02 0.23
CA LYS A 209 -1.20 31.96 1.56
C LYS A 209 -0.61 30.58 1.81
N ILE A 210 0.63 30.36 1.40
CA ILE A 210 1.36 29.10 1.60
C ILE A 210 2.74 29.46 2.13
N ASP A 211 3.08 28.98 3.34
CA ASP A 211 4.38 29.19 3.97
C ASP A 211 5.33 28.02 3.73
N ALA A 212 4.79 26.78 3.60
CA ALA A 212 5.58 25.60 3.28
C ALA A 212 4.79 24.58 2.47
N PHE A 213 5.48 23.93 1.54
CA PHE A 213 4.99 22.81 0.76
C PHE A 213 5.83 21.57 1.02
N VAL A 214 5.22 20.50 1.51
CA VAL A 214 5.88 19.23 1.83
C VAL A 214 5.53 18.18 0.79
N ALA A 215 6.52 17.63 0.11
CA ALA A 215 6.32 16.61 -0.92
C ALA A 215 7.48 15.60 -0.97
N GLY A 216 7.21 14.41 -1.51
CA GLY A 216 8.20 13.39 -1.79
C GLY A 216 8.65 13.40 -3.24
N VAL A 217 9.77 12.78 -3.49
CA VAL A 217 10.34 12.58 -4.83
C VAL A 217 10.25 11.11 -5.24
N GLY A 218 9.49 10.84 -6.31
CA GLY A 218 9.66 9.70 -7.17
C GLY A 218 10.29 10.22 -8.46
N SER A 219 9.50 10.55 -9.49
CA SER A 219 10.05 11.12 -10.73
C SER A 219 10.59 12.56 -10.62
N GLY A 220 10.28 13.28 -9.53
CA GLY A 220 10.74 14.66 -9.32
C GLY A 220 9.81 15.76 -9.86
N GLY A 221 8.87 15.42 -10.73
CA GLY A 221 8.01 16.41 -11.39
C GLY A 221 7.17 17.24 -10.43
N THR A 222 6.65 16.64 -9.36
CA THR A 222 5.82 17.30 -8.34
C THR A 222 6.61 18.39 -7.62
N VAL A 223 7.78 18.05 -7.09
CA VAL A 223 8.62 19.00 -6.34
C VAL A 223 9.10 20.12 -7.26
N SER A 224 9.59 19.77 -8.45
CA SER A 224 10.10 20.77 -9.41
C SER A 224 9.00 21.70 -9.94
N GLY A 225 7.85 21.15 -10.37
CA GLY A 225 6.77 21.94 -10.91
C GLY A 225 6.11 22.85 -9.88
N MET A 226 5.74 22.29 -8.74
CA MET A 226 5.06 23.04 -7.68
C MET A 226 6.01 23.96 -6.93
N GLY A 227 7.22 23.49 -6.63
CA GLY A 227 8.24 24.29 -5.96
C GLY A 227 8.60 25.54 -6.76
N ARG A 228 8.81 25.40 -8.08
CA ARG A 228 9.02 26.54 -8.97
C ARG A 228 7.85 27.51 -8.93
N TYR A 229 6.61 27.02 -9.08
CA TYR A 229 5.40 27.86 -9.07
C TYR A 229 5.26 28.64 -7.77
N PHE A 230 5.46 28.01 -6.61
CA PHE A 230 5.31 28.66 -5.31
C PHE A 230 6.42 29.65 -5.05
N LYS A 231 7.68 29.31 -5.33
CA LYS A 231 8.81 30.23 -5.12
C LYS A 231 8.79 31.45 -6.04
N GLU A 232 8.28 31.33 -7.26
CA GLU A 232 8.09 32.47 -8.16
C GLU A 232 7.06 33.49 -7.61
N ARG A 233 6.10 33.06 -6.80
CA ARG A 233 5.02 33.90 -6.24
C ARG A 233 5.27 34.30 -4.79
N ASN A 234 5.88 33.42 -4.05
CA ASN A 234 6.31 33.66 -2.66
C ASN A 234 7.71 33.05 -2.47
N PRO A 235 8.79 33.82 -2.68
CA PRO A 235 10.17 33.33 -2.50
C PRO A 235 10.46 32.79 -1.10
N ALA A 236 9.67 33.20 -0.08
CA ALA A 236 9.79 32.72 1.29
C ALA A 236 9.08 31.36 1.53
N CYS A 237 8.32 30.86 0.56
CA CYS A 237 7.68 29.55 0.69
C CYS A 237 8.75 28.45 0.77
N GLU A 238 8.77 27.72 1.85
CA GLU A 238 9.72 26.61 2.05
C GLU A 238 9.26 25.35 1.31
N ILE A 239 10.15 24.78 0.50
CA ILE A 239 9.93 23.49 -0.16
C ILE A 239 10.65 22.42 0.64
N VAL A 240 9.87 21.54 1.26
CA VAL A 240 10.33 20.53 2.20
C VAL A 240 10.21 19.14 1.55
N LEU A 241 11.34 18.44 1.48
CA LEU A 241 11.38 17.06 0.98
C LEU A 241 11.04 16.07 2.10
N ALA A 242 10.05 15.24 1.88
CA ALA A 242 9.77 14.05 2.66
C ALA A 242 10.37 12.83 1.94
N ASP A 243 11.34 12.17 2.56
CA ASP A 243 12.14 11.13 1.90
C ASP A 243 12.21 9.87 2.78
N PRO A 244 12.01 8.66 2.26
CA PRO A 244 12.15 7.46 3.07
C PRO A 244 13.62 7.23 3.45
N VAL A 245 13.86 6.72 4.64
CA VAL A 245 15.18 6.26 5.06
C VAL A 245 15.65 5.18 4.09
N GLY A 246 16.88 5.33 3.58
CA GLY A 246 17.46 4.47 2.55
C GLY A 246 17.54 5.16 1.18
N SER A 247 16.72 6.18 0.92
CA SER A 247 16.88 7.05 -0.25
C SER A 247 18.12 7.93 -0.12
N ILE A 248 18.70 8.30 -1.27
CA ILE A 248 19.91 9.15 -1.32
C ILE A 248 19.60 10.65 -1.21
N LEU A 249 18.32 11.06 -1.33
CA LEU A 249 17.97 12.47 -1.55
C LEU A 249 18.03 13.31 -0.29
N ALA A 250 17.52 12.84 0.84
CA ALA A 250 17.55 13.61 2.10
C ALA A 250 18.99 13.90 2.58
N PRO A 251 19.95 12.96 2.59
CA PRO A 251 21.35 13.26 2.86
C PRO A 251 21.98 14.25 1.87
N LEU A 252 21.59 14.14 0.60
CA LEU A 252 22.10 15.06 -0.43
C LEU A 252 21.58 16.48 -0.23
N VAL A 253 20.31 16.68 0.17
CA VAL A 253 19.75 17.99 0.47
C VAL A 253 20.40 18.60 1.71
N ASN A 254 20.40 17.88 2.82
CA ASN A 254 20.78 18.44 4.13
C ASN A 254 22.29 18.53 4.32
N GLU A 255 23.06 17.53 3.86
CA GLU A 255 24.47 17.37 4.16
C GLU A 255 25.36 17.56 2.93
N LYS A 256 24.77 17.69 1.75
CA LYS A 256 25.49 17.71 0.44
C LYS A 256 26.34 16.45 0.25
N LYS A 257 25.92 15.32 0.82
CA LYS A 257 26.63 14.04 0.74
C LYS A 257 25.90 13.05 -0.15
N THR A 258 26.65 12.40 -1.02
CA THR A 258 26.19 11.20 -1.72
C THR A 258 26.42 9.99 -0.82
N VAL A 259 25.36 9.22 -0.58
CA VAL A 259 25.39 7.98 0.22
C VAL A 259 25.07 6.79 -0.67
N ALA A 260 25.45 5.60 -0.26
CA ALA A 260 24.96 4.37 -0.89
C ALA A 260 23.46 4.21 -0.59
N PRO A 261 22.63 3.82 -1.57
CA PRO A 261 21.23 3.58 -1.35
C PRO A 261 21.02 2.40 -0.41
N GLY A 262 20.03 2.51 0.47
CA GLY A 262 19.50 1.44 1.29
C GLY A 262 18.25 0.81 0.68
N SER A 263 17.42 0.18 1.52
CA SER A 263 16.12 -0.37 1.14
C SER A 263 15.01 0.28 1.95
N TRP A 264 13.83 0.39 1.36
CA TRP A 264 12.61 0.87 1.99
C TRP A 264 11.39 0.14 1.42
N LEU A 265 10.28 0.18 2.15
CA LEU A 265 9.02 -0.47 1.78
C LEU A 265 7.93 0.51 1.33
N VAL A 266 8.12 1.80 1.58
CA VAL A 266 7.25 2.87 1.06
C VAL A 266 7.31 2.87 -0.47
N GLU A 267 6.16 3.00 -1.11
CA GLU A 267 6.06 2.96 -2.57
C GLU A 267 5.80 4.35 -3.15
N GLY A 268 6.40 4.62 -4.32
CA GLY A 268 6.14 5.81 -5.14
C GLY A 268 6.98 7.05 -4.83
N ILE A 269 7.81 7.00 -3.80
CA ILE A 269 8.82 8.00 -3.46
C ILE A 269 10.08 7.30 -2.92
N GLY A 270 11.17 8.07 -2.86
CA GLY A 270 12.49 7.55 -2.52
C GLY A 270 13.22 7.06 -3.76
N GLU A 271 14.47 7.48 -3.93
CA GLU A 271 15.26 7.16 -5.11
C GLU A 271 16.70 6.78 -4.75
N ASP A 272 17.28 5.93 -5.59
CA ASP A 272 18.67 5.54 -5.58
C ASP A 272 19.52 6.31 -6.63
N PHE A 273 18.87 7.23 -7.33
CA PHE A 273 19.47 8.15 -8.31
C PHE A 273 18.77 9.51 -8.26
N ILE A 274 19.32 10.51 -8.95
CA ILE A 274 18.68 11.83 -9.09
C ILE A 274 17.94 11.87 -10.42
N PRO A 275 16.59 11.95 -10.43
CA PRO A 275 15.82 12.11 -11.65
C PRO A 275 16.23 13.37 -12.41
N SER A 276 16.36 13.28 -13.73
CA SER A 276 16.88 14.39 -14.57
C SER A 276 15.96 15.63 -14.58
N ILE A 277 14.68 15.46 -14.25
CA ILE A 277 13.70 16.56 -14.17
C ILE A 277 13.58 17.15 -12.76
N LEU A 278 14.31 16.61 -11.79
CA LEU A 278 14.30 17.11 -10.42
C LEU A 278 15.22 18.32 -10.30
N ASP A 279 14.66 19.46 -9.92
CA ASP A 279 15.42 20.65 -9.55
C ASP A 279 15.67 20.67 -8.04
N MET A 280 16.86 20.17 -7.66
CA MET A 280 17.30 20.10 -6.26
C MET A 280 17.49 21.49 -5.62
N THR A 281 17.65 22.55 -6.43
CA THR A 281 17.91 23.91 -5.92
C THR A 281 16.66 24.53 -5.28
N LEU A 282 15.49 23.98 -5.57
CA LEU A 282 14.22 24.44 -5.01
C LEU A 282 14.00 23.93 -3.58
N ILE A 283 14.70 22.87 -3.17
CA ILE A 283 14.46 22.19 -1.88
C ILE A 283 15.26 22.86 -0.79
N ASP A 284 14.55 23.38 0.22
CA ASP A 284 15.18 24.11 1.35
C ASP A 284 15.61 23.17 2.48
N LYS A 285 14.85 22.08 2.73
CA LYS A 285 15.05 21.14 3.84
C LYS A 285 14.52 19.75 3.48
N ALA A 286 15.08 18.70 4.07
CA ALA A 286 14.57 17.35 3.93
C ALA A 286 14.40 16.66 5.30
N TYR A 287 13.37 15.80 5.41
CA TYR A 287 13.18 14.88 6.52
C TYR A 287 13.31 13.45 6.00
N ALA A 288 14.21 12.69 6.61
CA ALA A 288 14.26 11.24 6.43
C ALA A 288 13.26 10.59 7.39
N ILE A 289 12.32 9.83 6.82
CA ILE A 289 11.21 9.19 7.54
C ILE A 289 11.34 7.68 7.40
N THR A 290 11.23 6.95 8.49
CA THR A 290 11.27 5.48 8.45
C THR A 290 9.98 4.89 7.89
N ASP A 291 10.04 3.65 7.39
CA ASP A 291 8.84 2.91 6.97
C ASP A 291 7.84 2.77 8.13
N ALA A 292 8.33 2.51 9.34
CA ALA A 292 7.49 2.39 10.54
C ALA A 292 6.69 3.68 10.80
N GLU A 293 7.35 4.84 10.82
CA GLU A 293 6.69 6.14 10.98
C GLU A 293 5.69 6.41 9.85
N SER A 294 6.06 6.05 8.61
CA SER A 294 5.20 6.25 7.43
C SER A 294 3.91 5.43 7.55
N PHE A 295 4.02 4.15 7.90
CA PHE A 295 2.85 3.28 8.00
C PHE A 295 1.98 3.60 9.22
N GLU A 296 2.59 3.96 10.35
CA GLU A 296 1.86 4.39 11.54
C GLU A 296 1.02 5.64 11.25
N VAL A 297 1.64 6.68 10.67
CA VAL A 297 0.95 7.94 10.35
C VAL A 297 -0.14 7.75 9.27
N ALA A 298 0.08 6.87 8.28
CA ALA A 298 -0.96 6.57 7.29
C ALA A 298 -2.17 5.86 7.92
N ARG A 299 -1.95 4.94 8.87
CA ARG A 299 -3.01 4.26 9.65
C ARG A 299 -3.72 5.24 10.58
N GLU A 300 -2.98 6.15 11.20
CA GLU A 300 -3.53 7.20 12.05
C GLU A 300 -4.39 8.19 11.25
N LEU A 301 -3.98 8.56 10.03
CA LEU A 301 -4.75 9.39 9.11
C LEU A 301 -6.12 8.76 8.81
N LEU A 302 -6.16 7.45 8.55
CA LEU A 302 -7.42 6.74 8.36
C LEU A 302 -8.28 6.77 9.63
N LYS A 303 -7.67 6.52 10.80
CA LYS A 303 -8.39 6.48 12.09
C LYS A 303 -8.92 7.84 12.52
N LEU A 304 -8.13 8.88 12.36
CA LEU A 304 -8.48 10.22 12.84
C LEU A 304 -9.33 11.00 11.84
N GLU A 305 -8.95 11.02 10.57
CA GLU A 305 -9.58 11.88 9.56
C GLU A 305 -10.44 11.12 8.54
N GLY A 306 -10.47 9.78 8.61
CA GLY A 306 -11.23 8.93 7.68
C GLY A 306 -10.64 8.87 6.28
N VAL A 307 -9.37 9.24 6.09
CA VAL A 307 -8.70 9.28 4.78
C VAL A 307 -7.88 8.01 4.57
N LEU A 308 -8.32 7.13 3.68
CA LEU A 308 -7.60 5.94 3.26
C LEU A 308 -6.58 6.32 2.18
N ALA A 309 -5.30 6.39 2.53
CA ALA A 309 -4.21 6.87 1.68
C ALA A 309 -3.10 5.84 1.50
N GLY A 310 -2.27 6.00 0.46
CA GLY A 310 -1.14 5.12 0.18
C GLY A 310 0.08 5.36 1.10
N SER A 311 1.08 4.50 0.97
CA SER A 311 2.26 4.49 1.85
C SER A 311 3.08 5.78 1.79
N SER A 312 3.27 6.35 0.59
CA SER A 312 3.98 7.63 0.43
C SER A 312 3.32 8.78 1.20
N VAL A 313 1.98 8.76 1.32
CA VAL A 313 1.25 9.79 2.06
C VAL A 313 1.62 9.77 3.54
N GLY A 314 1.84 8.58 4.12
CA GLY A 314 2.34 8.47 5.49
C GLY A 314 3.69 9.18 5.68
N THR A 315 4.62 8.99 4.75
CA THR A 315 5.92 9.66 4.74
C THR A 315 5.76 11.18 4.63
N LEU A 316 4.94 11.65 3.68
CA LEU A 316 4.67 13.07 3.48
C LEU A 316 4.06 13.71 4.72
N LEU A 317 3.06 13.06 5.29
CA LEU A 317 2.36 13.56 6.46
C LEU A 317 3.26 13.53 7.71
N ALA A 318 4.05 12.48 7.92
CA ALA A 318 5.01 12.42 9.01
C ALA A 318 6.02 13.57 8.95
N ALA A 319 6.56 13.86 7.76
CA ALA A 319 7.46 14.98 7.53
C ALA A 319 6.75 16.33 7.78
N ALA A 320 5.51 16.50 7.28
CA ALA A 320 4.72 17.71 7.50
C ALA A 320 4.41 17.94 8.99
N LEU A 321 4.09 16.89 9.73
CA LEU A 321 3.87 16.96 11.18
C LEU A 321 5.14 17.33 11.94
N LYS A 322 6.30 16.75 11.57
CA LYS A 322 7.60 17.14 12.15
C LYS A 322 7.88 18.60 11.87
N TYR A 323 7.74 19.03 10.61
CA TYR A 323 7.92 20.43 10.23
C TYR A 323 7.02 21.37 11.04
N CYS A 324 5.73 21.08 11.15
CA CYS A 324 4.77 21.89 11.87
C CYS A 324 5.10 22.03 13.37
N ARG A 325 5.51 20.94 14.00
CA ARG A 325 5.85 20.91 15.45
C ARG A 325 7.14 21.67 15.79
N GLU A 326 8.04 21.84 14.83
CA GLU A 326 9.25 22.65 14.97
C GLU A 326 8.98 24.17 14.88
N GLN A 327 7.78 24.58 14.40
CA GLN A 327 7.47 25.98 14.25
C GLN A 327 7.10 26.64 15.59
N THR A 328 7.49 27.90 15.75
CA THR A 328 7.14 28.73 16.91
C THR A 328 6.07 29.78 16.59
N THR A 329 5.78 29.97 15.31
CA THR A 329 4.77 30.91 14.81
C THR A 329 3.79 30.18 13.88
N PRO A 330 2.55 30.67 13.75
CA PRO A 330 1.58 30.09 12.83
C PRO A 330 2.07 30.08 11.39
N LYS A 331 1.97 28.92 10.70
CA LYS A 331 2.27 28.74 9.29
C LYS A 331 1.16 27.96 8.60
N ILE A 332 0.94 28.25 7.32
CA ILE A 332 0.09 27.47 6.42
C ILE A 332 0.98 26.46 5.70
N VAL A 333 0.79 25.19 6.02
CA VAL A 333 1.58 24.07 5.48
C VAL A 333 0.68 23.21 4.60
N VAL A 334 1.18 22.83 3.43
CA VAL A 334 0.45 22.00 2.48
C VAL A 334 1.24 20.73 2.18
N THR A 335 0.52 19.60 2.15
CA THR A 335 1.03 18.35 1.59
C THR A 335 -0.03 17.67 0.72
N LEU A 336 0.21 16.45 0.28
CA LEU A 336 -0.58 15.76 -0.72
C LEU A 336 -1.11 14.42 -0.21
N ILE A 337 -2.33 14.07 -0.55
CA ILE A 337 -2.82 12.70 -0.55
C ILE A 337 -2.60 12.15 -1.96
N CYS A 338 -1.41 11.64 -2.22
CA CYS A 338 -0.92 11.31 -3.56
C CYS A 338 -1.72 10.21 -4.25
N ASP A 339 -2.20 9.21 -3.50
CA ASP A 339 -3.00 8.10 -4.02
C ASP A 339 -3.91 7.48 -2.95
N ASN A 340 -4.80 6.60 -3.43
CA ASN A 340 -5.76 5.88 -2.60
C ASN A 340 -5.14 4.65 -1.95
N GLY A 341 -5.46 4.41 -0.68
CA GLY A 341 -4.94 3.30 0.12
C GLY A 341 -5.49 1.91 -0.22
N ALA A 342 -6.52 1.80 -1.05
CA ALA A 342 -7.10 0.50 -1.43
C ALA A 342 -6.09 -0.46 -2.09
N LYS A 343 -5.02 0.09 -2.68
CA LYS A 343 -3.91 -0.68 -3.29
C LYS A 343 -2.93 -1.25 -2.26
N TYR A 344 -3.12 -0.97 -0.96
CA TYR A 344 -2.20 -1.30 0.14
C TYR A 344 -2.89 -2.05 1.28
N LEU A 345 -4.13 -2.53 1.06
CA LEU A 345 -4.91 -3.25 2.06
C LEU A 345 -4.25 -4.58 2.48
N SER A 346 -3.54 -5.23 1.57
CA SER A 346 -2.77 -6.45 1.85
C SER A 346 -1.41 -6.20 2.51
N LYS A 347 -0.99 -4.92 2.62
CA LYS A 347 0.30 -4.50 3.19
C LYS A 347 0.10 -3.71 4.49
N MET A 348 0.36 -2.40 4.49
CA MET A 348 0.38 -1.56 5.70
C MET A 348 -0.95 -1.47 6.46
N PHE A 349 -2.08 -1.88 5.86
CA PHE A 349 -3.37 -1.98 6.53
C PHE A 349 -3.70 -3.40 6.99
N ASN A 350 -2.81 -4.37 6.74
CA ASN A 350 -2.92 -5.75 7.21
C ASN A 350 -2.01 -5.95 8.42
N ASP A 351 -2.59 -6.23 9.59
CA ASP A 351 -1.83 -6.39 10.83
C ASP A 351 -0.84 -7.57 10.76
N PHE A 352 -1.16 -8.65 10.04
CA PHE A 352 -0.22 -9.77 9.85
C PHE A 352 1.01 -9.32 9.07
N TRP A 353 0.81 -8.58 7.98
CA TRP A 353 1.91 -8.01 7.20
C TRP A 353 2.76 -7.05 8.05
N MET A 354 2.13 -6.21 8.87
CA MET A 354 2.81 -5.29 9.77
C MET A 354 3.64 -6.01 10.84
N VAL A 355 3.11 -7.10 11.40
CA VAL A 355 3.83 -7.97 12.35
C VAL A 355 4.99 -8.69 11.65
N ASP A 356 4.76 -9.23 10.45
CA ASP A 356 5.79 -9.95 9.68
C ASP A 356 6.98 -9.08 9.30
N ASN A 357 6.74 -7.79 9.08
CA ASN A 357 7.79 -6.81 8.80
C ASN A 357 8.32 -6.09 10.07
N GLY A 358 7.85 -6.46 11.27
CA GLY A 358 8.35 -5.92 12.54
C GLY A 358 7.84 -4.53 12.90
N PHE A 359 6.80 -4.03 12.23
CA PHE A 359 6.22 -2.70 12.49
C PHE A 359 5.19 -2.70 13.63
N ILE A 360 4.58 -3.84 13.91
CA ILE A 360 3.70 -4.04 15.07
C ILE A 360 4.29 -5.15 15.92
N ALA A 361 4.50 -4.84 17.19
CA ALA A 361 4.92 -5.84 18.17
C ALA A 361 3.76 -6.79 18.49
N ARG A 362 4.04 -8.09 18.46
CA ARG A 362 3.10 -9.13 18.87
C ARG A 362 3.53 -9.68 20.23
N PRO A 363 2.61 -10.00 21.15
CA PRO A 363 2.98 -10.65 22.40
C PRO A 363 3.80 -11.92 22.13
N THR A 364 4.95 -12.03 22.81
CA THR A 364 5.84 -13.19 22.71
C THR A 364 5.63 -14.12 23.88
N TYR A 365 5.65 -15.42 23.59
CA TYR A 365 5.58 -16.49 24.61
C TYR A 365 6.95 -17.00 25.01
N GLY A 366 7.98 -16.70 24.19
CA GLY A 366 9.34 -17.20 24.38
C GLY A 366 9.52 -18.68 24.01
N ASP A 367 8.62 -19.25 23.22
CA ASP A 367 8.65 -20.62 22.75
C ASP A 367 8.14 -20.75 21.29
N ILE A 368 7.93 -21.98 20.79
CA ILE A 368 7.54 -22.21 19.39
C ILE A 368 6.17 -21.58 19.01
N ARG A 369 5.35 -21.16 19.97
CA ARG A 369 4.11 -20.43 19.66
C ARG A 369 4.38 -19.11 18.96
N ASP A 370 5.57 -18.55 19.13
CA ASP A 370 5.97 -17.32 18.45
C ASP A 370 6.18 -17.50 16.93
N LEU A 371 6.31 -18.77 16.49
CA LEU A 371 6.39 -19.12 15.06
C LEU A 371 5.01 -19.26 14.42
N ILE A 372 3.94 -19.36 15.21
CA ILE A 372 2.58 -19.53 14.68
C ILE A 372 2.14 -18.22 14.05
N ALA A 373 1.99 -18.21 12.71
CA ALA A 373 1.55 -17.02 11.97
C ALA A 373 0.11 -16.64 12.32
N ARG A 374 -0.78 -17.63 12.48
CA ARG A 374 -2.20 -17.44 12.80
C ARG A 374 -2.54 -18.20 14.09
N ARG A 375 -2.66 -17.48 15.19
CA ARG A 375 -2.84 -18.08 16.52
C ARG A 375 -4.29 -18.41 16.80
N HIS A 376 -4.57 -19.65 17.16
CA HIS A 376 -5.93 -20.14 17.40
C HIS A 376 -6.61 -19.42 18.57
N LEU A 377 -5.92 -19.26 19.70
CA LEU A 377 -6.49 -18.59 20.89
C LEU A 377 -6.81 -17.11 20.64
N GLU A 378 -6.21 -16.50 19.65
CA GLU A 378 -6.46 -15.12 19.20
C GLU A 378 -7.50 -15.08 18.07
N ARG A 379 -8.07 -16.25 17.68
CA ARG A 379 -9.07 -16.42 16.61
C ARG A 379 -8.61 -15.91 15.24
N GLU A 380 -7.35 -16.13 14.95
CA GLU A 380 -6.73 -15.68 13.69
C GLU A 380 -6.69 -16.77 12.61
N ASP A 381 -6.80 -18.02 13.01
CA ASP A 381 -6.74 -19.19 12.13
C ASP A 381 -8.09 -19.59 11.55
N PHE A 382 -8.06 -20.54 10.64
CA PHE A 382 -9.24 -21.08 9.97
C PHE A 382 -9.30 -22.58 10.22
N CYS A 383 -10.26 -23.01 11.02
CA CYS A 383 -10.48 -24.41 11.35
C CYS A 383 -11.75 -24.98 10.71
N LEU A 384 -11.83 -26.30 10.67
CA LEU A 384 -12.99 -27.06 10.25
C LEU A 384 -13.53 -27.86 11.42
N THR A 385 -14.80 -28.25 11.35
CA THR A 385 -15.35 -29.29 12.22
C THR A 385 -15.48 -30.59 11.41
N PRO A 386 -15.49 -31.79 12.07
CA PRO A 386 -15.54 -33.07 11.39
C PRO A 386 -16.75 -33.27 10.45
N SER A 387 -17.85 -32.54 10.70
CA SER A 387 -19.09 -32.64 9.96
C SER A 387 -19.18 -31.70 8.74
N VAL A 388 -18.23 -30.79 8.56
CA VAL A 388 -18.23 -29.87 7.44
C VAL A 388 -18.12 -30.65 6.10
N PRO A 389 -18.95 -30.35 5.09
CA PRO A 389 -18.84 -30.98 3.77
C PRO A 389 -17.53 -30.59 3.05
N ILE A 390 -16.96 -31.54 2.31
CA ILE A 390 -15.74 -31.31 1.50
C ILE A 390 -15.86 -30.09 0.59
N ALA A 391 -16.99 -29.89 -0.09
CA ALA A 391 -17.21 -28.70 -0.92
C ALA A 391 -17.04 -27.39 -0.15
N GLN A 392 -17.46 -27.36 1.13
CA GLN A 392 -17.30 -26.16 1.97
C GLN A 392 -15.85 -26.01 2.44
N ALA A 393 -15.16 -27.10 2.73
CA ALA A 393 -13.73 -27.07 3.08
C ALA A 393 -12.91 -26.53 1.90
N ILE A 394 -13.13 -27.00 0.67
CA ILE A 394 -12.49 -26.48 -0.56
C ILE A 394 -12.76 -24.98 -0.72
N LYS A 395 -14.01 -24.57 -0.54
CA LYS A 395 -14.37 -23.15 -0.64
C LYS A 395 -13.61 -22.30 0.39
N ARG A 396 -13.47 -22.79 1.63
CA ARG A 396 -12.70 -22.10 2.69
C ARG A 396 -11.21 -22.06 2.37
N MET A 397 -10.61 -23.19 1.95
CA MET A 397 -9.19 -23.24 1.54
C MET A 397 -8.88 -22.19 0.47
N ARG A 398 -9.73 -22.12 -0.57
CA ARG A 398 -9.58 -21.12 -1.64
C ARG A 398 -9.81 -19.69 -1.15
N MET A 399 -10.84 -19.45 -0.30
CA MET A 399 -11.18 -18.12 0.21
C MET A 399 -10.06 -17.54 1.08
N TYR A 400 -9.42 -18.40 1.87
CA TYR A 400 -8.39 -17.99 2.82
C TYR A 400 -6.97 -18.22 2.29
N SER A 401 -6.84 -18.75 1.05
CA SER A 401 -5.54 -19.07 0.43
C SER A 401 -4.66 -19.94 1.33
N VAL A 402 -5.26 -20.99 1.90
CA VAL A 402 -4.58 -21.96 2.75
C VAL A 402 -4.63 -23.34 2.12
N SER A 403 -3.51 -24.07 2.17
CA SER A 403 -3.38 -25.44 1.63
C SER A 403 -3.77 -26.53 2.62
N GLN A 404 -3.97 -26.18 3.90
CA GLN A 404 -4.34 -27.12 4.96
C GLN A 404 -5.13 -26.43 6.06
N MET A 405 -5.96 -27.20 6.76
CA MET A 405 -6.80 -26.70 7.86
C MET A 405 -6.85 -27.76 8.98
N ALA A 406 -6.71 -27.31 10.23
CA ALA A 406 -6.97 -28.15 11.38
C ALA A 406 -8.47 -28.46 11.47
N VAL A 407 -8.78 -29.70 11.87
CA VAL A 407 -10.15 -30.14 12.15
C VAL A 407 -10.27 -30.31 13.66
N LEU A 408 -11.18 -29.54 14.25
CA LEU A 408 -11.40 -29.47 15.71
C LEU A 408 -12.76 -30.07 16.08
N ASP A 409 -12.81 -30.70 17.24
CA ASP A 409 -14.07 -31.14 17.85
C ASP A 409 -14.81 -29.99 18.55
N GLU A 410 -15.91 -30.29 19.22
CA GLU A 410 -16.73 -29.33 19.97
C GLU A 410 -16.04 -28.74 21.21
N HIS A 411 -14.89 -29.29 21.61
CA HIS A 411 -14.07 -28.85 22.74
C HIS A 411 -12.77 -28.19 22.31
N ASP A 412 -12.64 -27.84 21.04
CA ASP A 412 -11.45 -27.25 20.42
C ASP A 412 -10.21 -28.17 20.45
N HIS A 413 -10.39 -29.51 20.56
CA HIS A 413 -9.31 -30.46 20.41
C HIS A 413 -9.10 -30.82 18.94
N VAL A 414 -7.84 -30.95 18.52
CA VAL A 414 -7.50 -31.37 17.17
C VAL A 414 -7.81 -32.85 16.99
N VAL A 415 -8.71 -33.16 16.08
CA VAL A 415 -9.11 -34.53 15.71
C VAL A 415 -8.62 -34.95 14.33
N GLY A 416 -8.09 -34.01 13.56
CA GLY A 416 -7.54 -34.27 12.24
C GLY A 416 -6.92 -33.03 11.58
N ILE A 417 -6.32 -33.25 10.41
CA ILE A 417 -5.92 -32.21 9.45
C ILE A 417 -6.49 -32.61 8.09
N LEU A 418 -6.99 -31.65 7.38
CA LEU A 418 -7.35 -31.77 5.96
C LEU A 418 -6.40 -30.91 5.14
N ASP A 419 -5.75 -31.50 4.16
CA ASP A 419 -4.89 -30.82 3.20
C ASP A 419 -5.40 -30.94 1.76
N GLU A 420 -4.74 -30.23 0.81
CA GLU A 420 -5.08 -30.27 -0.60
C GLU A 420 -4.94 -31.65 -1.21
N SER A 421 -4.00 -32.49 -0.73
CA SER A 421 -3.78 -33.86 -1.20
C SER A 421 -4.92 -34.76 -0.78
N ASP A 422 -5.42 -34.64 0.46
CA ASP A 422 -6.59 -35.37 0.96
C ASP A 422 -7.82 -35.05 0.10
N VAL A 423 -8.03 -33.77 -0.19
CA VAL A 423 -9.12 -33.29 -1.04
C VAL A 423 -9.00 -33.81 -2.46
N LEU A 424 -7.81 -33.75 -3.06
CA LEU A 424 -7.55 -34.26 -4.40
C LEU A 424 -7.85 -35.76 -4.48
N LEU A 425 -7.35 -36.54 -3.52
CA LEU A 425 -7.58 -38.00 -3.49
C LEU A 425 -9.08 -38.35 -3.30
N ALA A 426 -9.78 -37.57 -2.48
CA ALA A 426 -11.23 -37.71 -2.32
C ALA A 426 -11.96 -37.54 -3.65
N LEU A 427 -11.71 -36.43 -4.36
CA LEU A 427 -12.34 -36.08 -5.63
C LEU A 427 -11.99 -37.05 -6.78
N VAL A 428 -10.77 -37.60 -6.77
CA VAL A 428 -10.36 -38.60 -7.78
C VAL A 428 -11.05 -39.95 -7.56
N ARG A 429 -11.24 -40.33 -6.29
CA ARG A 429 -11.93 -41.60 -5.93
C ARG A 429 -13.44 -41.53 -6.20
N ASP A 430 -14.06 -40.43 -5.82
CA ASP A 430 -15.50 -40.23 -5.96
C ASP A 430 -15.80 -38.74 -6.18
N ARG A 431 -16.25 -38.41 -7.40
CA ARG A 431 -16.63 -37.02 -7.75
C ARG A 431 -17.85 -36.51 -6.99
N ASP A 432 -18.69 -37.42 -6.45
CA ASP A 432 -19.88 -37.07 -5.69
C ASP A 432 -19.61 -36.88 -4.19
N CYS A 433 -18.35 -37.04 -3.75
CA CYS A 433 -17.93 -36.86 -2.34
C CYS A 433 -18.08 -35.40 -1.85
N SER A 434 -18.48 -34.47 -2.71
CA SER A 434 -18.61 -33.05 -2.38
C SER A 434 -19.49 -32.76 -1.15
N ARG A 435 -20.48 -33.63 -0.88
CA ARG A 435 -21.39 -33.55 0.27
C ARG A 435 -20.93 -34.35 1.47
N SER A 436 -19.94 -35.20 1.33
CA SER A 436 -19.42 -36.06 2.39
C SER A 436 -18.68 -35.22 3.44
N PRO A 437 -18.73 -35.59 4.70
CA PRO A 437 -18.11 -34.84 5.78
C PRO A 437 -16.57 -34.99 5.75
N VAL A 438 -15.87 -33.95 6.18
CA VAL A 438 -14.41 -33.86 6.24
C VAL A 438 -13.78 -35.04 6.99
N ARG A 439 -14.44 -35.55 8.06
CA ARG A 439 -13.93 -36.67 8.85
C ARG A 439 -13.67 -37.95 8.04
N ASP A 440 -14.31 -38.13 6.89
CA ASP A 440 -14.17 -39.32 6.07
C ASP A 440 -12.89 -39.28 5.22
N PHE A 441 -12.24 -38.11 5.11
CA PHE A 441 -11.10 -37.87 4.23
C PHE A 441 -9.88 -37.25 4.94
N MET A 442 -10.08 -36.61 6.11
CA MET A 442 -9.00 -36.00 6.86
C MET A 442 -8.00 -37.03 7.36
N SER A 443 -6.75 -36.63 7.48
CA SER A 443 -5.74 -37.36 8.22
C SER A 443 -6.02 -37.29 9.72
N SER A 444 -6.42 -38.41 10.33
CA SER A 444 -6.72 -38.50 11.77
C SER A 444 -5.49 -38.83 12.66
N ARG A 445 -4.36 -39.23 12.06
CA ARG A 445 -3.09 -39.46 12.78
C ARG A 445 -2.33 -38.13 12.87
N VAL A 446 -2.72 -37.30 13.83
CA VAL A 446 -2.11 -35.99 14.05
C VAL A 446 -1.03 -36.12 15.11
N GLU A 447 0.21 -35.87 14.72
CA GLU A 447 1.33 -35.72 15.68
C GLU A 447 1.34 -34.27 16.15
N THR A 448 1.14 -34.09 17.45
CA THR A 448 1.17 -32.75 18.06
C THR A 448 2.56 -32.46 18.62
N VAL A 449 2.98 -31.20 18.50
CA VAL A 449 4.20 -30.67 19.09
C VAL A 449 3.81 -29.79 20.28
N LYS A 450 4.46 -30.00 21.43
CA LYS A 450 4.16 -29.16 22.61
C LYS A 450 4.66 -27.75 22.44
N PRO A 451 4.00 -26.73 23.02
CA PRO A 451 4.47 -25.33 22.98
C PRO A 451 5.93 -25.16 23.41
N THR A 452 6.38 -25.96 24.40
CA THR A 452 7.74 -25.92 24.97
C THR A 452 8.79 -26.68 24.17
N ALA A 453 8.43 -27.24 23.00
CA ALA A 453 9.38 -27.90 22.12
C ALA A 453 10.37 -26.87 21.52
N SER A 454 11.50 -27.36 21.05
CA SER A 454 12.52 -26.56 20.39
C SER A 454 12.25 -26.46 18.88
N VAL A 455 12.88 -25.50 18.21
CA VAL A 455 12.87 -25.40 16.74
C VAL A 455 13.40 -26.67 16.08
N GLN A 456 14.39 -27.36 16.71
CA GLN A 456 14.93 -28.59 16.22
C GLN A 456 13.90 -29.73 16.18
N ASP A 457 12.95 -29.75 17.10
CA ASP A 457 11.88 -30.76 17.16
C ASP A 457 10.88 -30.62 16.00
N LEU A 458 10.84 -29.45 15.32
CA LEU A 458 10.03 -29.25 14.12
C LEU A 458 10.64 -29.86 12.85
N ILE A 459 11.97 -30.03 12.81
CA ILE A 459 12.67 -30.47 11.60
C ILE A 459 12.24 -31.90 11.16
N PRO A 460 12.09 -32.91 12.05
CA PRO A 460 11.56 -34.20 11.64
C PRO A 460 10.16 -34.15 11.06
N VAL A 461 9.27 -33.31 11.62
CA VAL A 461 7.91 -33.11 11.14
C VAL A 461 7.95 -32.58 9.69
N PHE A 462 8.75 -31.56 9.43
CA PHE A 462 8.88 -30.96 8.09
C PHE A 462 9.57 -31.89 7.08
N ARG A 463 10.51 -32.74 7.52
CA ARG A 463 11.12 -33.77 6.66
C ARG A 463 10.15 -34.87 6.25
N ALA A 464 9.15 -35.15 7.09
CA ALA A 464 8.06 -36.08 6.80
C ALA A 464 6.96 -35.48 5.93
N ASP A 465 7.17 -34.26 5.36
CA ASP A 465 6.23 -33.50 4.54
C ASP A 465 4.91 -33.15 5.26
N ARG A 466 5.01 -32.89 6.57
CA ARG A 466 3.87 -32.55 7.44
C ARG A 466 3.98 -31.11 7.94
N VAL A 467 2.87 -30.58 8.45
CA VAL A 467 2.84 -29.35 9.25
C VAL A 467 2.94 -29.68 10.74
N ALA A 468 3.54 -28.79 11.51
CA ALA A 468 3.59 -28.96 12.95
C ALA A 468 2.28 -28.44 13.58
N VAL A 469 1.57 -29.32 14.27
CA VAL A 469 0.35 -29.00 15.03
C VAL A 469 0.77 -28.69 16.45
N VAL A 470 0.70 -27.42 16.84
CA VAL A 470 1.09 -27.00 18.19
C VAL A 470 -0.10 -27.13 19.12
N ALA A 471 -0.05 -28.08 20.03
CA ALA A 471 -1.11 -28.34 20.98
C ALA A 471 -0.58 -28.98 22.27
N ASP A 472 -1.33 -28.83 23.35
CA ASP A 472 -1.17 -29.59 24.59
C ASP A 472 -2.49 -30.28 24.98
N ALA A 473 -2.56 -30.83 26.19
CA ALA A 473 -3.77 -31.53 26.67
C ALA A 473 -5.02 -30.65 26.83
N LYS A 474 -4.87 -29.32 26.76
CA LYS A 474 -5.94 -28.36 27.03
C LYS A 474 -6.28 -27.48 25.84
N HIS A 475 -5.29 -27.19 25.01
CA HIS A 475 -5.45 -26.17 23.98
C HIS A 475 -4.75 -26.57 22.67
N PHE A 476 -5.39 -26.23 21.58
CA PHE A 476 -4.77 -26.08 20.28
C PHE A 476 -4.28 -24.62 20.14
N TYR A 477 -3.04 -24.40 19.71
CA TYR A 477 -2.45 -23.07 19.58
C TYR A 477 -2.37 -22.60 18.13
N GLY A 478 -2.28 -23.53 17.18
CA GLY A 478 -2.19 -23.25 15.76
C GLY A 478 -1.26 -24.19 15.02
N LEU A 479 -1.04 -23.89 13.75
CA LEU A 479 -0.17 -24.64 12.86
C LEU A 479 1.13 -23.86 12.63
N ILE A 480 2.25 -24.57 12.51
CA ILE A 480 3.51 -24.01 12.02
C ILE A 480 3.86 -24.74 10.72
N THR A 481 4.05 -23.98 9.66
CA THR A 481 4.46 -24.45 8.34
C THR A 481 5.96 -24.22 8.12
N ARG A 482 6.52 -24.77 7.03
CA ARG A 482 7.92 -24.50 6.65
C ARG A 482 8.19 -23.04 6.41
N ILE A 483 7.24 -22.32 5.79
CA ILE A 483 7.41 -20.90 5.50
C ILE A 483 7.39 -20.06 6.77
N ASP A 484 6.63 -20.45 7.79
CA ASP A 484 6.62 -19.76 9.08
C ASP A 484 7.98 -19.85 9.76
N LEU A 485 8.61 -21.04 9.72
CA LEU A 485 9.96 -21.24 10.26
C LEU A 485 11.01 -20.45 9.45
N ILE A 486 10.92 -20.43 8.12
CA ILE A 486 11.82 -19.66 7.25
C ILE A 486 11.69 -18.17 7.58
N ASN A 487 10.46 -17.65 7.70
CA ASN A 487 10.20 -16.25 8.04
C ASN A 487 10.75 -15.89 9.43
N TYR A 488 10.60 -16.78 10.40
CA TYR A 488 11.17 -16.59 11.74
C TYR A 488 12.70 -16.51 11.71
N LEU A 489 13.36 -17.46 11.03
CA LEU A 489 14.82 -17.48 10.93
C LEU A 489 15.36 -16.27 10.18
N ARG A 490 14.67 -15.81 9.12
CA ARG A 490 15.04 -14.60 8.38
C ARG A 490 15.07 -13.34 9.27
N LYS A 491 14.18 -13.25 10.26
CA LYS A 491 14.15 -12.12 11.20
C LYS A 491 15.33 -12.12 12.18
N GLN A 492 16.06 -13.22 12.29
CA GLN A 492 17.24 -13.35 13.18
C GLN A 492 18.57 -13.12 12.44
N LEU A 493 18.54 -13.06 11.08
CA LEU A 493 19.68 -12.73 10.22
C LEU A 493 19.78 -11.21 10.02
#